data_99e492a7a46e5b9c678c76e9a39018cd
#
_entry.id   99e492a7a46e5b9c678c76e9a39018cd
#
_cell.length_a   1.000
_cell.length_b   1.000
_cell.length_c   1.000
_cell.angle_alpha   90.00
_cell.angle_beta   90.00
_cell.angle_gamma   90.00
#
_symmetry.space_group_name_H-M   'P 1'
#
loop_
_entity.id
_entity.type
_entity.pdbx_description
1 polymer ?
#
loop_
_entity_poly.entity_id
_entity_poly.type
_entity_poly.pdbx_seq_one_letter_code
_entity_poly.pdbx_strand_id
1 'polypeptide(L)'
;DAILIAVPTQSLRKFIEENHTYLQRRTLIACCKGFDMETGKGPVDMLKNVSDQAAILTGPSFANDIARGLPTALTLACEQAELGIALQNQLVSKNIRLYRTQDVIGAELGGGLKNVIAIGCGAAIGAGLGESARAALMTRGFAEMRRFTAALGGLDTTLCGLSGFGDLSLTCMSEQSRNFRYGMHLGQGRDFKENTTVEGKFTAQAALTKADKLGLDMPIIRSVSDLVTGKKDVETLLAALLARPQKEE
;
A
#
# COMPACT_ATOMS: atom_id res chain seq x y z
N ASP A 1 9.08 -14.48 -21.26
CA ASP A 1 9.78 -13.96 -20.08
C ASP A 1 9.04 -12.75 -19.52
N ALA A 2 9.00 -12.60 -18.20
CA ALA A 2 8.40 -11.47 -17.52
C ALA A 2 9.47 -10.65 -16.76
N ILE A 3 9.25 -9.33 -16.65
CA ILE A 3 10.12 -8.41 -15.93
C ILE A 3 9.44 -8.01 -14.64
N LEU A 4 10.06 -8.32 -13.49
CA LEU A 4 9.62 -7.87 -12.18
C LEU A 4 10.23 -6.49 -11.88
N ILE A 5 9.36 -5.49 -11.66
CA ILE A 5 9.77 -4.10 -11.45
C ILE A 5 9.61 -3.77 -9.97
N ALA A 6 10.74 -3.66 -9.27
CA ALA A 6 10.82 -3.46 -7.82
C ALA A 6 11.41 -2.09 -7.44
N VAL A 7 11.42 -1.12 -8.36
CA VAL A 7 11.83 0.26 -8.05
C VAL A 7 10.77 0.96 -7.17
N PRO A 8 11.13 1.96 -6.37
CA PRO A 8 10.14 2.76 -5.65
C PRO A 8 9.10 3.39 -6.59
N THR A 9 7.84 3.46 -6.15
CA THR A 9 6.74 3.99 -6.99
C THR A 9 7.02 5.39 -7.51
N GLN A 10 7.61 6.26 -6.69
CA GLN A 10 7.97 7.63 -7.10
C GLN A 10 9.07 7.69 -8.16
N SER A 11 9.84 6.62 -8.34
CA SER A 11 10.88 6.50 -9.39
C SER A 11 10.38 5.77 -10.63
N LEU A 12 9.20 5.15 -10.58
CA LEU A 12 8.71 4.25 -11.62
C LEU A 12 8.51 4.97 -12.96
N ARG A 13 7.95 6.18 -12.95
CA ARG A 13 7.72 6.96 -14.17
C ARG A 13 9.03 7.24 -14.90
N LYS A 14 10.01 7.78 -14.18
CA LYS A 14 11.35 8.03 -14.75
C LYS A 14 12.02 6.74 -15.25
N PHE A 15 11.90 5.65 -14.48
CA PHE A 15 12.41 4.34 -14.89
C PHE A 15 11.77 3.86 -16.20
N ILE A 16 10.45 4.03 -16.37
CA ILE A 16 9.75 3.68 -17.62
C ILE A 16 10.24 4.52 -18.77
N GLU A 17 10.39 5.84 -18.60
CA GLU A 17 10.88 6.75 -19.63
C GLU A 17 12.29 6.38 -20.09
N GLU A 18 13.22 6.15 -19.17
CA GLU A 18 14.61 5.79 -19.43
C GLU A 18 14.76 4.40 -20.09
N ASN A 19 13.83 3.49 -19.85
CA ASN A 19 13.89 2.12 -20.34
C ASN A 19 12.78 1.78 -21.35
N HIS A 20 12.12 2.78 -21.90
CA HIS A 20 10.92 2.63 -22.72
C HIS A 20 11.08 1.57 -23.83
N THR A 21 12.10 1.66 -24.63
CA THR A 21 12.37 0.73 -25.75
C THR A 21 12.56 -0.71 -25.29
N TYR A 22 13.17 -0.90 -24.12
CA TYR A 22 13.41 -2.24 -23.56
C TYR A 22 12.14 -2.84 -22.96
N LEU A 23 11.27 -2.00 -22.39
CA LEU A 23 10.02 -2.43 -21.71
C LEU A 23 8.85 -2.66 -22.68
N GLN A 24 8.91 -2.06 -23.88
CA GLN A 24 7.83 -2.20 -24.86
C GLN A 24 7.51 -3.66 -25.17
N ARG A 25 6.20 -3.97 -25.19
CA ARG A 25 5.65 -5.30 -25.54
C ARG A 25 6.17 -6.44 -24.67
N ARG A 26 6.76 -6.13 -23.51
CA ARG A 26 7.19 -7.12 -22.53
C ARG A 26 6.09 -7.33 -21.50
N THR A 27 6.04 -8.50 -20.89
CA THR A 27 5.21 -8.74 -19.72
C THR A 27 5.86 -8.08 -18.51
N LEU A 28 5.16 -7.12 -17.90
CA LEU A 28 5.66 -6.31 -16.80
C LEU A 28 4.88 -6.60 -15.53
N ILE A 29 5.59 -6.84 -14.43
CA ILE A 29 4.98 -7.13 -13.15
C ILE A 29 5.46 -6.11 -12.12
N ALA A 30 4.56 -5.23 -11.68
CA ALA A 30 4.85 -4.30 -10.60
C ALA A 30 5.01 -5.07 -9.27
N CYS A 31 6.09 -4.81 -8.54
CA CYS A 31 6.30 -5.24 -7.16
C CYS A 31 6.32 -4.05 -6.19
N CYS A 32 6.29 -2.83 -6.72
CA CYS A 32 6.17 -1.59 -5.96
C CYS A 32 4.70 -1.32 -5.57
N LYS A 33 4.51 -0.51 -4.52
CA LYS A 33 3.20 -0.26 -3.91
C LYS A 33 3.04 1.24 -3.62
N GLY A 34 1.85 1.78 -3.86
CA GLY A 34 1.56 3.20 -3.62
C GLY A 34 1.13 3.92 -4.89
N PHE A 35 1.05 5.25 -4.81
CA PHE A 35 0.60 6.11 -5.91
C PHE A 35 1.66 7.13 -6.25
N ASP A 36 1.83 7.40 -7.53
CA ASP A 36 2.66 8.52 -8.01
C ASP A 36 2.06 9.86 -7.55
N MET A 37 2.88 10.70 -6.96
CA MET A 37 2.45 11.98 -6.37
C MET A 37 1.91 12.97 -7.40
N GLU A 38 2.46 12.96 -8.61
CA GLU A 38 2.09 13.93 -9.66
C GLU A 38 0.81 13.51 -10.37
N THR A 39 0.68 12.22 -10.70
CA THR A 39 -0.43 11.73 -11.53
C THR A 39 -1.55 11.08 -10.71
N GLY A 40 -1.27 10.65 -9.48
CA GLY A 40 -2.17 9.84 -8.66
C GLY A 40 -2.40 8.43 -9.22
N LYS A 41 -1.59 7.98 -10.20
CA LYS A 41 -1.69 6.66 -10.82
C LYS A 41 -1.02 5.58 -9.97
N GLY A 42 -1.58 4.38 -10.01
CA GLY A 42 -0.94 3.17 -9.49
C GLY A 42 0.13 2.63 -10.43
N PRO A 43 0.95 1.69 -9.97
CA PRO A 43 2.05 1.12 -10.76
C PRO A 43 1.60 0.48 -12.07
N VAL A 44 0.49 -0.27 -12.09
CA VAL A 44 0.00 -0.94 -13.30
C VAL A 44 -0.47 0.07 -14.35
N ASP A 45 -1.18 1.12 -13.92
CA ASP A 45 -1.58 2.21 -14.82
C ASP A 45 -0.39 2.92 -15.45
N MET A 46 0.72 3.04 -14.73
CA MET A 46 1.95 3.61 -15.29
C MET A 46 2.61 2.62 -16.28
N LEU A 47 2.64 1.33 -15.97
CA LEU A 47 3.21 0.30 -16.86
C LEU A 47 2.40 0.12 -18.15
N LYS A 48 1.08 0.31 -18.10
CA LYS A 48 0.22 0.27 -19.28
C LYS A 48 0.54 1.34 -20.34
N ASN A 49 1.26 2.39 -19.97
CA ASN A 49 1.74 3.36 -20.96
C ASN A 49 2.81 2.79 -21.89
N VAL A 50 3.43 1.66 -21.56
CA VAL A 50 4.52 1.06 -22.33
C VAL A 50 4.25 -0.39 -22.74
N SER A 51 3.36 -1.12 -22.04
CA SER A 51 2.97 -2.47 -22.41
C SER A 51 1.55 -2.80 -21.96
N ASP A 52 0.77 -3.43 -22.83
CA ASP A 52 -0.56 -3.94 -22.53
C ASP A 52 -0.52 -5.18 -21.60
N GLN A 53 0.66 -5.81 -21.45
CA GLN A 53 0.85 -6.99 -20.60
C GLN A 53 1.39 -6.57 -19.23
N ALA A 54 0.53 -5.97 -18.41
CA ALA A 54 0.88 -5.47 -17.09
C ALA A 54 0.11 -6.20 -15.98
N ALA A 55 0.81 -6.51 -14.88
CA ALA A 55 0.28 -7.15 -13.69
C ALA A 55 0.91 -6.54 -12.43
N ILE A 56 0.36 -6.85 -11.25
CA ILE A 56 0.97 -6.53 -9.97
C ILE A 56 1.06 -7.76 -9.07
N LEU A 57 2.17 -7.86 -8.36
CA LEU A 57 2.42 -8.85 -7.31
C LEU A 57 2.44 -8.14 -5.96
N THR A 58 1.49 -8.45 -5.09
CA THR A 58 1.33 -7.78 -3.79
C THR A 58 0.80 -8.76 -2.74
N GLY A 59 0.89 -8.41 -1.46
CA GLY A 59 0.41 -9.25 -0.36
C GLY A 59 1.39 -9.27 0.82
N PRO A 60 1.08 -10.07 1.87
CA PRO A 60 1.85 -10.11 3.11
C PRO A 60 3.21 -10.77 2.90
N SER A 61 4.21 -9.96 2.62
CA SER A 61 5.57 -10.43 2.35
C SER A 61 6.62 -9.42 2.76
N PHE A 62 7.55 -9.85 3.60
CA PHE A 62 8.80 -9.14 3.78
C PHE A 62 9.88 -9.76 2.88
N ALA A 63 10.66 -8.93 2.22
CA ALA A 63 11.72 -9.40 1.33
C ALA A 63 12.72 -10.33 2.03
N ASN A 64 13.02 -10.07 3.30
CA ASN A 64 13.90 -10.92 4.11
C ASN A 64 13.31 -12.33 4.33
N ASP A 65 12.00 -12.45 4.51
CA ASP A 65 11.35 -13.75 4.71
C ASP A 65 11.40 -14.57 3.41
N ILE A 66 11.12 -13.92 2.28
CA ILE A 66 11.24 -14.55 0.95
C ILE A 66 12.68 -14.98 0.69
N ALA A 67 13.67 -14.12 0.96
CA ALA A 67 15.09 -14.42 0.76
C ALA A 67 15.58 -15.60 1.62
N ARG A 68 14.98 -15.79 2.80
CA ARG A 68 15.25 -16.94 3.68
C ARG A 68 14.48 -18.20 3.28
N GLY A 69 13.68 -18.14 2.21
CA GLY A 69 12.88 -19.26 1.76
C GLY A 69 11.68 -19.59 2.67
N LEU A 70 11.19 -18.64 3.46
CA LEU A 70 10.03 -18.85 4.31
C LEU A 70 8.74 -18.89 3.47
N PRO A 71 7.74 -19.68 3.88
CA PRO A 71 6.47 -19.77 3.17
C PRO A 71 5.79 -18.40 3.05
N THR A 72 5.41 -18.02 1.83
CA THR A 72 4.79 -16.74 1.52
C THR A 72 3.62 -16.94 0.58
N ALA A 73 2.52 -16.23 0.82
CA ALA A 73 1.36 -16.20 -0.06
C ALA A 73 1.14 -14.78 -0.57
N LEU A 74 1.00 -14.62 -1.89
CA LEU A 74 0.83 -13.33 -2.56
C LEU A 74 -0.37 -13.34 -3.48
N THR A 75 -0.90 -12.15 -3.77
CA THR A 75 -1.88 -11.90 -4.83
C THR A 75 -1.14 -11.49 -6.10
N LEU A 76 -1.43 -12.17 -7.19
CA LEU A 76 -1.10 -11.77 -8.55
C LEU A 76 -2.36 -11.19 -9.18
N ALA A 77 -2.41 -9.88 -9.36
CA ALA A 77 -3.54 -9.22 -10.02
C ALA A 77 -3.18 -8.87 -11.46
N CYS A 78 -4.03 -9.33 -12.40
CA CYS A 78 -3.86 -9.12 -13.83
C CYS A 78 -5.24 -9.10 -14.50
N GLU A 79 -5.57 -8.03 -15.23
CA GLU A 79 -6.87 -7.91 -15.91
C GLU A 79 -7.10 -9.02 -16.95
N GLN A 80 -6.03 -9.43 -17.63
CA GLN A 80 -6.09 -10.51 -18.63
C GLN A 80 -5.99 -11.87 -17.93
N ALA A 81 -7.10 -12.61 -17.89
CA ALA A 81 -7.18 -13.88 -17.17
C ALA A 81 -6.12 -14.91 -17.62
N GLU A 82 -5.93 -15.04 -18.93
CA GLU A 82 -4.99 -15.99 -19.53
C GLU A 82 -3.53 -15.63 -19.19
N LEU A 83 -3.16 -14.34 -19.26
CA LEU A 83 -1.86 -13.86 -18.84
C LEU A 83 -1.64 -14.13 -17.35
N GLY A 84 -2.66 -13.86 -16.51
CA GLY A 84 -2.60 -14.15 -15.07
C GLY A 84 -2.37 -15.64 -14.79
N ILE A 85 -3.00 -16.56 -15.55
CA ILE A 85 -2.76 -18.01 -15.42
C ILE A 85 -1.32 -18.36 -15.80
N ALA A 86 -0.84 -17.85 -16.93
CA ALA A 86 0.51 -18.11 -17.40
C ALA A 86 1.57 -17.61 -16.39
N LEU A 87 1.38 -16.39 -15.86
CA LEU A 87 2.28 -15.81 -14.86
C LEU A 87 2.25 -16.58 -13.54
N GLN A 88 1.08 -17.01 -13.07
CA GLN A 88 0.97 -17.83 -11.86
C GLN A 88 1.81 -19.11 -12.00
N ASN A 89 1.69 -19.81 -13.13
CA ASN A 89 2.43 -21.04 -13.39
C ASN A 89 3.95 -20.82 -13.49
N GLN A 90 4.36 -19.66 -14.00
CA GLN A 90 5.80 -19.32 -14.14
C GLN A 90 6.44 -18.90 -12.81
N LEU A 91 5.68 -18.22 -11.95
CA LEU A 91 6.22 -17.60 -10.74
C LEU A 91 6.02 -18.43 -9.47
N VAL A 92 5.13 -19.41 -9.48
CA VAL A 92 4.92 -20.29 -8.34
C VAL A 92 6.20 -21.06 -8.01
N SER A 93 6.51 -21.18 -6.72
CA SER A 93 7.66 -21.93 -6.27
C SER A 93 7.29 -22.77 -5.04
N LYS A 94 8.26 -23.58 -4.54
CA LYS A 94 8.07 -24.39 -3.34
C LYS A 94 7.60 -23.55 -2.13
N ASN A 95 8.09 -22.31 -2.04
CA ASN A 95 7.89 -21.45 -0.86
C ASN A 95 6.97 -20.25 -1.15
N ILE A 96 6.58 -20.01 -2.41
CA ILE A 96 5.71 -18.90 -2.82
C ILE A 96 4.44 -19.46 -3.44
N ARG A 97 3.30 -19.16 -2.81
CA ARG A 97 1.98 -19.47 -3.33
C ARG A 97 1.32 -18.22 -3.86
N LEU A 98 0.81 -18.29 -5.09
CA LEU A 98 0.14 -17.16 -5.74
C LEU A 98 -1.37 -17.41 -5.84
N TYR A 99 -2.14 -16.39 -5.47
CA TYR A 99 -3.59 -16.32 -5.65
C TYR A 99 -3.89 -15.26 -6.69
N ARG A 100 -4.68 -15.60 -7.71
CA ARG A 100 -4.98 -14.69 -8.81
C ARG A 100 -6.26 -13.91 -8.58
N THR A 101 -6.27 -12.68 -9.09
CA THR A 101 -7.48 -11.87 -9.27
C THR A 101 -7.38 -11.06 -10.56
N GLN A 102 -8.51 -10.67 -11.13
CA GLN A 102 -8.58 -9.70 -12.22
C GLN A 102 -8.75 -8.26 -11.69
N ASP A 103 -9.07 -8.10 -10.43
CA ASP A 103 -9.21 -6.80 -9.77
C ASP A 103 -7.84 -6.20 -9.45
N VAL A 104 -7.23 -5.60 -10.44
CA VAL A 104 -5.96 -4.88 -10.31
C VAL A 104 -6.14 -3.66 -9.40
N ILE A 105 -7.26 -2.95 -9.52
CA ILE A 105 -7.57 -1.75 -8.73
C ILE A 105 -7.57 -2.07 -7.24
N GLY A 106 -8.34 -3.08 -6.81
CA GLY A 106 -8.40 -3.48 -5.40
C GLY A 106 -7.04 -3.94 -4.86
N ALA A 107 -6.26 -4.68 -5.66
CA ALA A 107 -4.93 -5.15 -5.27
C ALA A 107 -3.93 -4.00 -5.10
N GLU A 108 -3.90 -3.02 -6.01
CA GLU A 108 -3.04 -1.83 -5.93
C GLU A 108 -3.40 -0.95 -4.72
N LEU A 109 -4.71 -0.70 -4.55
CA LEU A 109 -5.21 0.12 -3.45
C LEU A 109 -4.90 -0.51 -2.10
N GLY A 110 -5.10 -1.81 -1.96
CA GLY A 110 -4.74 -2.56 -0.76
C GLY A 110 -3.25 -2.42 -0.43
N GLY A 111 -2.39 -2.74 -1.40
CA GLY A 111 -0.94 -2.66 -1.25
C GLY A 111 -0.40 -1.26 -0.96
N GLY A 112 -1.03 -0.22 -1.52
CA GLY A 112 -0.63 1.18 -1.31
C GLY A 112 -1.11 1.72 0.03
N LEU A 113 -2.42 1.67 0.29
CA LEU A 113 -3.05 2.29 1.46
C LEU A 113 -2.62 1.65 2.78
N LYS A 114 -2.34 0.34 2.82
CA LYS A 114 -1.82 -0.31 4.02
C LYS A 114 -0.60 0.39 4.62
N ASN A 115 0.27 0.94 3.76
CA ASN A 115 1.47 1.63 4.19
C ASN A 115 1.15 2.95 4.92
N VAL A 116 0.07 3.61 4.53
CA VAL A 116 -0.44 4.81 5.20
C VAL A 116 -0.96 4.45 6.59
N ILE A 117 -1.79 3.41 6.67
CA ILE A 117 -2.34 2.95 7.95
C ILE A 117 -1.24 2.47 8.89
N ALA A 118 -0.21 1.80 8.35
CA ALA A 118 0.93 1.35 9.14
C ALA A 118 1.72 2.52 9.77
N ILE A 119 1.84 3.67 9.10
CA ILE A 119 2.42 4.87 9.70
C ILE A 119 1.58 5.31 10.90
N GLY A 120 0.25 5.39 10.75
CA GLY A 120 -0.65 5.76 11.84
C GLY A 120 -0.56 4.78 13.02
N CYS A 121 -0.56 3.47 12.76
CA CYS A 121 -0.39 2.43 13.78
C CYS A 121 0.96 2.55 14.51
N GLY A 122 2.04 2.79 13.76
CA GLY A 122 3.35 3.03 14.34
C GLY A 122 3.37 4.29 15.21
N ALA A 123 2.74 5.38 14.77
CA ALA A 123 2.67 6.62 15.54
C ALA A 123 1.90 6.43 16.86
N ALA A 124 0.80 5.67 16.84
CA ALA A 124 0.07 5.34 18.05
C ALA A 124 0.93 4.55 19.06
N ILE A 125 1.69 3.56 18.60
CA ILE A 125 2.61 2.79 19.47
C ILE A 125 3.75 3.68 19.95
N GLY A 126 4.35 4.48 19.06
CA GLY A 126 5.44 5.38 19.42
C GLY A 126 5.06 6.43 20.46
N ALA A 127 3.82 6.93 20.41
CA ALA A 127 3.25 7.87 21.39
C ALA A 127 2.76 7.18 22.69
N GLY A 128 2.95 5.87 22.85
CA GLY A 128 2.55 5.15 24.06
C GLY A 128 1.05 4.90 24.23
N LEU A 129 0.25 5.01 23.13
CA LEU A 129 -1.20 4.83 23.18
C LEU A 129 -1.62 3.34 23.31
N GLY A 130 -0.71 2.42 23.12
CA GLY A 130 -0.88 0.98 23.35
C GLY A 130 -1.57 0.22 22.21
N GLU A 131 -1.66 -1.09 22.42
CA GLU A 131 -2.10 -2.07 21.42
C GLU A 131 -3.57 -1.92 21.02
N SER A 132 -4.43 -1.55 21.98
CA SER A 132 -5.86 -1.34 21.71
C SER A 132 -6.08 -0.17 20.76
N ALA A 133 -5.34 0.94 20.92
CA ALA A 133 -5.39 2.09 20.03
C ALA A 133 -4.88 1.70 18.62
N ARG A 134 -3.80 0.92 18.54
CA ARG A 134 -3.30 0.37 17.26
C ARG A 134 -4.37 -0.47 16.56
N ALA A 135 -5.02 -1.40 17.29
CA ALA A 135 -6.05 -2.27 16.72
C ALA A 135 -7.26 -1.46 16.23
N ALA A 136 -7.74 -0.50 17.01
CA ALA A 136 -8.83 0.39 16.63
C ALA A 136 -8.47 1.20 15.37
N LEU A 137 -7.27 1.76 15.31
CA LEU A 137 -6.78 2.55 14.17
C LEU A 137 -6.66 1.69 12.92
N MET A 138 -6.14 0.46 13.04
CA MET A 138 -6.05 -0.49 11.93
C MET A 138 -7.45 -0.84 11.40
N THR A 139 -8.41 -1.15 12.27
CA THR A 139 -9.79 -1.50 11.90
C THR A 139 -10.48 -0.34 11.20
N ARG A 140 -10.41 0.87 11.76
CA ARG A 140 -11.02 2.07 11.16
C ARG A 140 -10.32 2.48 9.86
N GLY A 141 -8.99 2.33 9.82
CA GLY A 141 -8.20 2.53 8.59
C GLY A 141 -8.59 1.56 7.49
N PHE A 142 -8.83 0.28 7.83
CA PHE A 142 -9.34 -0.69 6.86
C PHE A 142 -10.71 -0.32 6.32
N ALA A 143 -11.62 0.20 7.16
CA ALA A 143 -12.91 0.72 6.71
C ALA A 143 -12.75 1.91 5.73
N GLU A 144 -11.75 2.78 5.93
CA GLU A 144 -11.41 3.83 4.95
C GLU A 144 -10.89 3.25 3.64
N MET A 145 -9.99 2.26 3.70
CA MET A 145 -9.51 1.57 2.51
C MET A 145 -10.65 0.97 1.68
N ARG A 146 -11.63 0.33 2.34
CA ARG A 146 -12.81 -0.23 1.67
C ARG A 146 -13.63 0.84 0.95
N ARG A 147 -13.93 1.97 1.61
CA ARG A 147 -14.66 3.09 0.98
C ARG A 147 -13.93 3.66 -0.23
N PHE A 148 -12.62 3.86 -0.09
CA PHE A 148 -11.80 4.40 -1.17
C PHE A 148 -11.73 3.43 -2.35
N THR A 149 -11.56 2.13 -2.09
CA THR A 149 -11.52 1.10 -3.12
C THR A 149 -12.85 0.99 -3.86
N ALA A 150 -13.96 0.97 -3.15
CA ALA A 150 -15.29 0.94 -3.75
C ALA A 150 -15.56 2.15 -4.65
N ALA A 151 -15.15 3.34 -4.21
CA ALA A 151 -15.31 4.57 -4.99
C ALA A 151 -14.46 4.60 -6.28
N LEU A 152 -13.41 3.79 -6.35
CA LEU A 152 -12.53 3.65 -7.52
C LEU A 152 -12.83 2.40 -8.36
N GLY A 153 -13.87 1.63 -8.01
CA GLY A 153 -14.31 0.45 -8.76
C GLY A 153 -13.58 -0.85 -8.43
N GLY A 154 -12.77 -0.87 -7.38
CA GLY A 154 -12.16 -2.11 -6.89
C GLY A 154 -13.12 -2.91 -6.01
N LEU A 155 -12.84 -4.20 -5.86
CA LEU A 155 -13.70 -5.16 -5.16
C LEU A 155 -13.35 -5.26 -3.68
N ASP A 156 -14.38 -5.26 -2.83
CA ASP A 156 -14.24 -5.48 -1.38
C ASP A 156 -13.62 -6.86 -1.06
N THR A 157 -13.98 -7.88 -1.83
CA THR A 157 -13.42 -9.24 -1.69
C THR A 157 -11.91 -9.28 -1.88
N THR A 158 -11.37 -8.47 -2.79
CA THR A 158 -9.93 -8.35 -3.00
C THR A 158 -9.25 -7.71 -1.78
N LEU A 159 -9.88 -6.68 -1.21
CA LEU A 159 -9.37 -6.04 0.02
C LEU A 159 -9.43 -6.96 1.24
N CYS A 160 -10.44 -7.81 1.36
CA CYS A 160 -10.51 -8.79 2.45
C CYS A 160 -9.47 -9.92 2.32
N GLY A 161 -8.80 -10.02 1.16
CA GLY A 161 -7.78 -11.01 0.84
C GLY A 161 -6.36 -10.63 1.25
N LEU A 162 -5.40 -11.32 0.60
CA LEU A 162 -3.96 -11.15 0.88
C LEU A 162 -3.43 -9.75 0.56
N SER A 163 -3.84 -9.17 -0.58
CA SER A 163 -3.37 -7.85 -1.03
C SER A 163 -3.90 -6.69 -0.19
N GLY A 164 -5.00 -6.88 0.53
CA GLY A 164 -5.61 -5.90 1.41
C GLY A 164 -5.36 -6.24 2.88
N PHE A 165 -6.32 -6.90 3.54
CA PHE A 165 -6.29 -7.17 4.97
C PHE A 165 -5.07 -7.96 5.42
N GLY A 166 -4.65 -8.97 4.65
CA GLY A 166 -3.47 -9.76 4.99
C GLY A 166 -2.19 -8.92 5.06
N ASP A 167 -1.96 -8.10 4.03
CA ASP A 167 -0.77 -7.23 3.96
C ASP A 167 -0.87 -6.04 4.94
N LEU A 168 -2.08 -5.53 5.21
CA LEU A 168 -2.34 -4.53 6.23
C LEU A 168 -1.95 -5.06 7.62
N SER A 169 -2.48 -6.23 8.01
CA SER A 169 -2.20 -6.85 9.30
C SER A 169 -0.71 -7.05 9.51
N LEU A 170 -0.02 -7.68 8.55
CA LEU A 170 1.42 -7.88 8.64
C LEU A 170 2.18 -6.55 8.81
N THR A 171 1.80 -5.53 8.03
CA THR A 171 2.53 -4.26 7.97
C THR A 171 2.30 -3.40 9.21
N CYS A 172 1.10 -3.42 9.79
CA CYS A 172 0.73 -2.64 10.99
C CYS A 172 1.19 -3.26 12.31
N MET A 173 1.65 -4.52 12.29
CA MET A 173 1.99 -5.27 13.51
C MET A 173 3.48 -5.63 13.60
N SER A 174 4.31 -5.21 12.66
CA SER A 174 5.71 -5.63 12.60
C SER A 174 6.67 -4.47 12.43
N GLU A 175 7.71 -4.46 13.24
CA GLU A 175 8.84 -3.54 13.08
C GLU A 175 9.71 -3.83 11.85
N GLN A 176 9.51 -4.95 11.16
CA GLN A 176 10.10 -5.14 9.83
C GLN A 176 9.54 -4.15 8.80
N SER A 177 8.32 -3.61 9.04
CA SER A 177 7.73 -2.57 8.21
C SER A 177 8.42 -1.22 8.41
N ARG A 178 9.04 -0.70 7.36
CA ARG A 178 9.63 0.65 7.34
C ARG A 178 8.58 1.74 7.64
N ASN A 179 7.36 1.57 7.13
CA ASN A 179 6.28 2.51 7.37
C ASN A 179 5.86 2.52 8.85
N PHE A 180 5.77 1.35 9.47
CA PHE A 180 5.46 1.23 10.89
C PHE A 180 6.57 1.87 11.75
N ARG A 181 7.84 1.54 11.50
CA ARG A 181 8.98 2.16 12.20
C ARG A 181 9.01 3.67 12.03
N TYR A 182 8.79 4.17 10.80
CA TYR A 182 8.70 5.60 10.55
C TYR A 182 7.62 6.25 11.42
N GLY A 183 6.42 5.64 11.47
CA GLY A 183 5.35 6.08 12.35
C GLY A 183 5.75 6.09 13.83
N MET A 184 6.43 5.03 14.30
CA MET A 184 6.91 4.98 15.70
C MET A 184 7.84 6.16 16.03
N HIS A 185 8.77 6.50 15.14
CA HIS A 185 9.65 7.65 15.33
C HIS A 185 8.87 8.96 15.40
N LEU A 186 7.88 9.15 14.50
CA LEU A 186 7.00 10.33 14.55
C LEU A 186 6.23 10.40 15.88
N GLY A 187 5.68 9.27 16.34
CA GLY A 187 4.96 9.18 17.62
C GLY A 187 5.85 9.50 18.84
N GLN A 188 7.14 9.21 18.76
CA GLN A 188 8.13 9.50 19.78
C GLN A 188 8.70 10.92 19.68
N GLY A 189 8.30 11.73 18.70
CA GLY A 189 8.90 13.03 18.41
C GLY A 189 10.37 12.95 17.99
N ARG A 190 10.79 11.85 17.33
CA ARG A 190 12.18 11.59 16.94
C ARG A 190 12.35 11.65 15.43
N ASP A 191 13.51 12.04 14.97
CA ASP A 191 13.89 11.98 13.56
C ASP A 191 14.06 10.53 13.11
N PHE A 192 13.53 10.23 11.93
CA PHE A 192 13.75 8.95 11.27
C PHE A 192 15.00 9.03 10.38
N LYS A 193 16.10 8.44 10.84
CA LYS A 193 17.43 8.55 10.19
C LYS A 193 17.75 7.41 9.21
N GLU A 194 16.80 6.53 8.91
CA GLU A 194 17.01 5.45 7.93
C GLU A 194 17.09 6.05 6.51
N ASN A 195 18.15 5.74 5.77
CA ASN A 195 18.31 6.15 4.37
C ASN A 195 17.51 5.23 3.44
N THR A 196 16.21 5.09 3.69
CA THR A 196 15.30 4.21 2.95
C THR A 196 14.01 4.92 2.60
N THR A 197 13.44 4.59 1.44
CA THR A 197 12.17 5.17 1.00
C THR A 197 11.02 4.68 1.89
N VAL A 198 10.20 5.62 2.39
CA VAL A 198 8.95 5.38 3.11
C VAL A 198 7.79 5.68 2.18
N GLU A 199 7.31 4.66 1.47
CA GLU A 199 6.27 4.79 0.43
C GLU A 199 4.96 5.36 0.98
N GLY A 200 4.58 5.01 2.21
CA GLY A 200 3.35 5.50 2.85
C GLY A 200 3.29 7.01 3.01
N LYS A 201 4.45 7.68 3.12
CA LYS A 201 4.52 9.14 3.22
C LYS A 201 3.97 9.84 1.96
N PHE A 202 4.36 9.35 0.80
CA PHE A 202 3.90 9.87 -0.49
C PHE A 202 2.47 9.42 -0.78
N THR A 203 2.19 8.15 -0.52
CA THR A 203 0.85 7.56 -0.72
C THR A 203 -0.22 8.28 0.11
N ALA A 204 0.07 8.71 1.34
CA ALA A 204 -0.87 9.43 2.20
C ALA A 204 -1.34 10.74 1.53
N GLN A 205 -0.42 11.50 0.96
CA GLN A 205 -0.72 12.78 0.30
C GLN A 205 -1.48 12.57 -1.01
N ALA A 206 -1.03 11.62 -1.85
CA ALA A 206 -1.68 11.31 -3.12
C ALA A 206 -3.11 10.75 -2.90
N ALA A 207 -3.28 9.84 -1.93
CA ALA A 207 -4.58 9.28 -1.57
C ALA A 207 -5.53 10.34 -1.02
N LEU A 208 -5.04 11.25 -0.16
CA LEU A 208 -5.85 12.34 0.38
C LEU A 208 -6.33 13.28 -0.74
N THR A 209 -5.43 13.68 -1.63
CA THR A 209 -5.78 14.52 -2.79
C THR A 209 -6.86 13.86 -3.66
N LYS A 210 -6.77 12.56 -3.88
CA LYS A 210 -7.76 11.82 -4.66
C LYS A 210 -9.08 11.66 -3.91
N ALA A 211 -9.03 11.40 -2.59
CA ALA A 211 -10.21 11.32 -1.74
C ALA A 211 -10.99 12.63 -1.68
N ASP A 212 -10.30 13.76 -1.56
CA ASP A 212 -10.92 15.10 -1.55
C ASP A 212 -11.64 15.39 -2.87
N LYS A 213 -11.05 15.02 -4.01
CA LYS A 213 -11.71 15.14 -5.33
C LYS A 213 -12.95 14.27 -5.47
N LEU A 214 -13.01 13.15 -4.75
CA LEU A 214 -14.14 12.22 -4.75
C LEU A 214 -15.17 12.54 -3.63
N GLY A 215 -14.93 13.55 -2.79
CA GLY A 215 -15.79 13.91 -1.66
C GLY A 215 -15.82 12.84 -0.56
N LEU A 216 -14.76 12.04 -0.41
CA LEU A 216 -14.70 10.95 0.56
C LEU A 216 -14.18 11.44 1.92
N ASP A 217 -14.90 11.09 3.00
CA ASP A 217 -14.44 11.34 4.37
C ASP A 217 -13.43 10.26 4.79
N MET A 218 -12.15 10.64 4.83
CA MET A 218 -11.01 9.76 5.09
C MET A 218 -10.17 10.31 6.28
N PRO A 219 -10.75 10.33 7.51
CA PRO A 219 -10.13 11.00 8.65
C PRO A 219 -8.77 10.41 9.06
N ILE A 220 -8.57 9.11 8.98
CA ILE A 220 -7.29 8.48 9.35
C ILE A 220 -6.22 8.78 8.30
N ILE A 221 -6.54 8.63 7.01
CA ILE A 221 -5.61 8.99 5.93
C ILE A 221 -5.26 10.48 6.00
N ARG A 222 -6.23 11.36 6.29
CA ARG A 222 -6.00 12.79 6.49
C ARG A 222 -5.07 13.04 7.68
N SER A 223 -5.33 12.39 8.82
CA SER A 223 -4.49 12.50 10.01
C SER A 223 -3.05 12.06 9.73
N VAL A 224 -2.87 10.93 9.04
CA VAL A 224 -1.53 10.48 8.66
C VAL A 224 -0.86 11.44 7.68
N SER A 225 -1.59 12.01 6.71
CA SER A 225 -1.06 13.02 5.80
C SER A 225 -0.61 14.29 6.54
N ASP A 226 -1.41 14.77 7.51
CA ASP A 226 -1.06 15.93 8.33
C ASP A 226 0.17 15.63 9.20
N LEU A 227 0.28 14.42 9.76
CA LEU A 227 1.42 14.00 10.56
C LEU A 227 2.73 13.93 9.74
N VAL A 228 2.72 13.28 8.57
CA VAL A 228 3.92 13.10 7.74
C VAL A 228 4.39 14.39 7.08
N THR A 229 3.51 15.39 6.98
CA THR A 229 3.84 16.75 6.49
C THR A 229 4.19 17.71 7.60
N GLY A 230 4.14 17.29 8.86
CA GLY A 230 4.45 18.13 10.03
C GLY A 230 3.39 19.22 10.29
N LYS A 231 2.20 19.13 9.73
CA LYS A 231 1.11 20.10 9.96
C LYS A 231 0.50 19.97 11.34
N LYS A 232 0.47 18.76 11.88
CA LYS A 232 -0.08 18.45 13.21
C LYS A 232 0.79 17.37 13.88
N ASP A 233 0.85 17.42 15.19
CA ASP A 233 1.45 16.37 16.03
C ASP A 233 0.44 15.26 16.36
N VAL A 234 0.93 14.20 16.99
CA VAL A 234 0.11 13.03 17.35
C VAL A 234 -0.98 13.39 18.37
N GLU A 235 -0.68 14.25 19.35
CA GLU A 235 -1.63 14.65 20.39
C GLU A 235 -2.82 15.40 19.78
N THR A 236 -2.55 16.37 18.93
CA THR A 236 -3.57 17.14 18.20
C THR A 236 -4.44 16.23 17.34
N LEU A 237 -3.83 15.26 16.63
CA LEU A 237 -4.56 14.34 15.76
C LEU A 237 -5.41 13.37 16.57
N LEU A 238 -4.92 12.86 17.70
CA LEU A 238 -5.68 12.00 18.60
C LEU A 238 -6.90 12.74 19.17
N ALA A 239 -6.70 13.96 19.67
CA ALA A 239 -7.80 14.79 20.15
C ALA A 239 -8.87 15.01 19.07
N ALA A 240 -8.44 15.31 17.84
CA ALA A 240 -9.37 15.50 16.72
C ALA A 240 -10.14 14.23 16.34
N LEU A 241 -9.50 13.06 16.40
CA LEU A 241 -10.18 11.77 16.13
C LEU A 241 -11.19 11.41 17.23
N LEU A 242 -10.84 11.64 18.49
CA LEU A 242 -11.72 11.37 19.64
C LEU A 242 -12.91 12.35 19.73
N ALA A 243 -12.75 13.58 19.27
CA ALA A 243 -13.81 14.58 19.21
C ALA A 243 -14.86 14.35 18.11
N ARG A 244 -14.66 13.36 17.23
CA ARG A 244 -15.64 13.05 16.18
C ARG A 244 -16.94 12.50 16.79
N PRO A 245 -18.11 12.83 16.19
CA PRO A 245 -19.39 12.28 16.65
C PRO A 245 -19.36 10.75 16.68
N GLN A 246 -19.96 10.19 17.72
CA GLN A 246 -20.16 8.74 17.80
C GLN A 246 -21.05 8.28 16.64
N LYS A 247 -20.70 7.18 16.03
CA LYS A 247 -21.46 6.58 14.92
C LYS A 247 -21.73 5.12 15.25
N GLU A 248 -22.78 4.60 14.69
CA GLU A 248 -23.00 3.15 14.65
C GLU A 248 -21.92 2.48 13.76
N GLU A 249 -21.59 1.24 14.08
CA GLU A 249 -20.57 0.47 13.36
C GLU A 249 -21.17 -0.25 12.14
#